data_32de95239fbc9dd9758a00db9632130b
#
_entry.id   32de95239fbc9dd9758a00db9632130b
#
_cell.length_a   1.000
_cell.length_b   1.000
_cell.length_c   1.000
_cell.angle_alpha   90.00
_cell.angle_beta   90.00
_cell.angle_gamma   90.00
#
_symmetry.space_group_name_H-M   'P 1'
#
loop_
_entity.id
_entity.type
_entity.pdbx_description
1 polymer ?
#
loop_
_entity_poly.entity_id
_entity_poly.type
_entity_poly.pdbx_seq_one_letter_code
_entity_poly.pdbx_strand_id
1 'polypeptide(L)'
;MSRISLPGKMKYKKIILLILVLISVGILIYEFNNNRKNNSIEINDDETEYLSGISQSENSNDSEKISEEDKNEEKTSENIISDRERELYNSAYTTFFSGDYAGAVIKGDEIVKEFPESYMGYNIRGIAKAYNGNFNDGMSDIDKSLSIKPDYVYGRFNKALTYELYNQFDNALEWYNKALEIEDYVWTYYGIASIYGRRGDVSNTVEYLKKAVDIDSVVKEEARTEPDFDSVRNSKEFRELMG
;
A
#
# COMPACT_ATOMS: atom_id res chain seq x y z
N MET A 1 -39.24 -21.95 -1.57
CA MET A 1 -37.88 -22.40 -1.90
C MET A 1 -37.96 -23.76 -2.56
N SER A 2 -37.74 -23.85 -3.87
CA SER A 2 -37.72 -25.12 -4.61
C SER A 2 -36.44 -25.87 -4.29
N ARG A 3 -36.58 -27.10 -3.78
CA ARG A 3 -35.43 -27.98 -3.54
C ARG A 3 -34.92 -28.50 -4.90
N ILE A 4 -33.69 -28.12 -5.24
CA ILE A 4 -32.97 -28.70 -6.38
C ILE A 4 -32.68 -30.18 -6.09
N SER A 5 -33.31 -31.09 -6.82
CA SER A 5 -33.09 -32.53 -6.66
C SER A 5 -32.22 -33.03 -7.83
N LEU A 6 -31.03 -33.52 -7.53
CA LEU A 6 -30.14 -34.13 -8.48
C LEU A 6 -30.70 -35.46 -8.99
N PRO A 7 -30.65 -35.77 -10.32
CA PRO A 7 -31.15 -37.01 -10.87
C PRO A 7 -30.26 -38.22 -10.52
N GLY A 8 -30.84 -39.40 -10.32
CA GLY A 8 -30.13 -40.64 -10.14
C GLY A 8 -30.21 -41.28 -8.74
N LYS A 9 -29.74 -42.56 -8.62
CA LYS A 9 -29.68 -43.30 -7.34
C LYS A 9 -28.66 -42.64 -6.40
N MET A 10 -28.87 -42.73 -5.09
CA MET A 10 -28.07 -42.07 -4.02
C MET A 10 -26.54 -42.22 -4.19
N LYS A 11 -26.09 -43.36 -4.72
CA LYS A 11 -24.67 -43.65 -5.01
C LYS A 11 -24.11 -42.74 -6.12
N TYR A 12 -24.88 -42.46 -7.16
CA TYR A 12 -24.49 -41.57 -8.27
C TYR A 12 -24.56 -40.08 -7.85
N LYS A 13 -25.50 -39.72 -6.98
CA LYS A 13 -25.59 -38.34 -6.43
C LYS A 13 -24.33 -37.96 -5.67
N LYS A 14 -23.75 -38.86 -4.87
CA LYS A 14 -22.50 -38.64 -4.16
C LYS A 14 -21.30 -38.50 -5.11
N ILE A 15 -21.26 -39.30 -6.17
CA ILE A 15 -20.22 -39.25 -7.20
C ILE A 15 -20.32 -37.94 -7.99
N ILE A 16 -21.52 -37.51 -8.42
CA ILE A 16 -21.75 -36.24 -9.11
C ILE A 16 -21.34 -35.06 -8.19
N LEU A 17 -21.71 -35.08 -6.92
CA LEU A 17 -21.32 -34.04 -5.96
C LEU A 17 -19.81 -33.98 -5.81
N LEU A 18 -19.14 -35.12 -5.72
CA LEU A 18 -17.67 -35.19 -5.63
C LEU A 18 -17.00 -34.61 -6.89
N ILE A 19 -17.53 -34.93 -8.06
CA ILE A 19 -17.03 -34.37 -9.34
C ILE A 19 -17.24 -32.87 -9.40
N LEU A 20 -18.41 -32.37 -8.97
CA LEU A 20 -18.68 -30.91 -8.93
C LEU A 20 -17.75 -30.19 -7.96
N VAL A 21 -17.46 -30.78 -6.82
CA VAL A 21 -16.47 -30.24 -5.84
C VAL A 21 -15.07 -30.25 -6.45
N LEU A 22 -14.65 -31.31 -7.13
CA LEU A 22 -13.35 -31.38 -7.80
C LEU A 22 -13.22 -30.36 -8.95
N ILE A 23 -14.31 -30.13 -9.71
CA ILE A 23 -14.34 -29.13 -10.77
C ILE A 23 -14.25 -27.73 -10.15
N SER A 24 -15.00 -27.44 -9.08
CA SER A 24 -14.94 -26.12 -8.41
C SER A 24 -13.56 -25.86 -7.81
N VAL A 25 -12.94 -26.85 -7.20
CA VAL A 25 -11.54 -26.75 -6.69
C VAL A 25 -10.56 -26.57 -7.85
N GLY A 26 -10.77 -27.30 -8.97
CA GLY A 26 -9.97 -27.14 -10.19
C GLY A 26 -10.06 -25.74 -10.80
N ILE A 27 -11.27 -25.15 -10.82
CA ILE A 27 -11.49 -23.77 -11.28
C ILE A 27 -10.80 -22.79 -10.34
N LEU A 28 -10.94 -22.94 -9.02
CA LEU A 28 -10.26 -22.09 -8.05
C LEU A 28 -8.73 -22.17 -8.15
N ILE A 29 -8.17 -23.37 -8.36
CA ILE A 29 -6.73 -23.54 -8.58
C ILE A 29 -6.33 -22.93 -9.94
N TYR A 30 -7.15 -23.08 -10.97
CA TYR A 30 -6.89 -22.48 -12.28
C TYR A 30 -6.93 -20.95 -12.21
N GLU A 31 -7.95 -20.38 -11.59
CA GLU A 31 -8.06 -18.92 -11.36
C GLU A 31 -6.94 -18.41 -10.49
N PHE A 32 -6.57 -19.13 -9.42
CA PHE A 32 -5.43 -18.79 -8.57
C PHE A 32 -4.11 -18.82 -9.35
N ASN A 33 -3.88 -19.86 -10.17
CA ASN A 33 -2.68 -19.96 -11.00
C ASN A 33 -2.69 -18.97 -12.19
N ASN A 34 -3.86 -18.65 -12.74
CA ASN A 34 -4.01 -17.68 -13.82
C ASN A 34 -3.87 -16.24 -13.28
N ASN A 35 -4.46 -15.96 -12.13
CA ASN A 35 -4.18 -14.72 -11.38
C ASN A 35 -2.70 -14.60 -10.97
N ARG A 36 -2.05 -15.71 -10.65
CA ARG A 36 -0.60 -15.70 -10.37
C ARG A 36 0.25 -15.47 -11.62
N LYS A 37 -0.25 -15.82 -12.81
CA LYS A 37 0.40 -15.54 -14.10
C LYS A 37 0.05 -14.16 -14.65
N ASN A 38 -1.13 -13.62 -14.32
CA ASN A 38 -1.57 -12.28 -14.70
C ASN A 38 -1.21 -11.23 -13.64
N ASN A 39 -0.97 -11.66 -12.39
CA ASN A 39 -0.31 -10.93 -11.33
C ASN A 39 1.19 -11.29 -11.28
N SER A 40 1.88 -11.38 -12.41
CA SER A 40 3.06 -10.54 -12.53
C SER A 40 2.48 -9.12 -12.44
N ILE A 41 2.34 -8.65 -11.22
CA ILE A 41 2.08 -7.25 -10.91
C ILE A 41 3.10 -6.50 -11.75
N GLU A 42 2.66 -5.84 -12.82
CA GLU A 42 3.28 -4.61 -13.22
C GLU A 42 3.15 -3.78 -11.94
N ILE A 43 4.20 -3.77 -11.16
CA ILE A 43 4.43 -2.78 -10.11
C ILE A 43 4.25 -1.49 -10.88
N ASN A 44 3.17 -0.77 -10.60
CA ASN A 44 2.92 0.50 -11.23
C ASN A 44 4.23 1.28 -11.15
N ASP A 45 4.70 1.78 -12.29
CA ASP A 45 5.99 2.48 -12.42
C ASP A 45 6.14 3.62 -11.40
N ASP A 46 5.04 4.16 -10.87
CA ASP A 46 5.03 5.22 -9.85
C ASP A 46 5.70 4.85 -8.52
N GLU A 47 5.52 3.61 -8.00
CA GLU A 47 6.20 3.24 -6.75
C GLU A 47 7.64 2.80 -7.00
N THR A 48 7.93 2.24 -8.18
CA THR A 48 9.32 2.03 -8.63
C THR A 48 9.96 3.34 -9.04
N GLU A 49 9.22 4.32 -9.55
CA GLU A 49 9.71 5.67 -9.85
C GLU A 49 10.02 6.43 -8.56
N TYR A 50 9.21 6.28 -7.50
CA TYR A 50 9.53 6.81 -6.18
C TYR A 50 10.81 6.20 -5.62
N LEU A 51 11.00 4.88 -5.73
CA LEU A 51 12.23 4.21 -5.32
C LEU A 51 13.40 4.49 -6.30
N SER A 52 13.12 4.67 -7.61
CA SER A 52 14.12 5.05 -8.61
C SER A 52 14.44 6.55 -8.59
N GLY A 53 13.49 7.40 -8.22
CA GLY A 53 13.70 8.83 -8.02
C GLY A 53 14.69 9.12 -6.90
N ILE A 54 14.64 8.34 -5.82
CA ILE A 54 15.66 8.37 -4.75
C ILE A 54 17.05 7.97 -5.31
N SER A 55 17.09 7.07 -6.31
CA SER A 55 18.33 6.61 -6.96
C SER A 55 18.87 7.58 -8.01
N GLN A 56 18.02 8.40 -8.64
CA GLN A 56 18.43 9.29 -9.73
C GLN A 56 18.83 10.70 -9.28
N SER A 57 18.39 11.15 -8.11
CA SER A 57 18.83 12.43 -7.54
C SER A 57 20.31 12.40 -7.09
N GLU A 58 20.91 11.21 -6.99
CA GLU A 58 22.30 11.02 -6.57
C GLU A 58 23.31 10.91 -7.72
N ASN A 59 22.88 10.87 -9.01
CA ASN A 59 23.76 10.62 -10.15
C ASN A 59 24.02 11.81 -11.10
N SER A 60 23.75 13.04 -10.68
CA SER A 60 24.15 14.23 -11.44
C SER A 60 25.33 14.94 -10.74
N ASN A 61 26.51 14.32 -10.78
CA ASN A 61 27.75 15.07 -10.58
C ASN A 61 28.75 14.74 -11.68
N ASP A 62 28.95 15.78 -12.47
CA ASP A 62 29.96 15.90 -13.51
C ASP A 62 31.37 15.61 -13.00
N SER A 63 32.11 14.87 -13.82
CA SER A 63 33.51 14.59 -13.63
C SER A 63 34.37 15.83 -13.92
N GLU A 64 34.83 16.53 -12.90
CA GLU A 64 36.04 17.33 -12.99
C GLU A 64 37.07 16.90 -11.93
N LYS A 65 38.23 16.53 -12.47
CA LYS A 65 39.47 16.24 -11.74
C LYS A 65 39.99 17.50 -11.08
N ILE A 66 40.09 17.55 -9.73
CA ILE A 66 41.03 18.44 -9.05
C ILE A 66 41.64 17.72 -7.84
N SER A 67 42.92 17.97 -7.69
CA SER A 67 43.96 17.46 -6.79
C SER A 67 43.64 17.46 -5.29
N GLU A 68 44.30 16.48 -4.61
CA GLU A 68 44.45 16.32 -3.16
C GLU A 68 44.82 17.63 -2.44
N GLU A 69 44.05 17.98 -1.44
CA GLU A 69 44.55 18.63 -0.23
C GLU A 69 43.47 18.54 0.90
N ASP A 70 43.96 18.18 2.10
CA ASP A 70 43.20 18.00 3.36
C ASP A 70 42.19 19.09 3.64
N LYS A 71 40.92 18.74 3.83
CA LYS A 71 40.00 19.44 4.73
C LYS A 71 38.96 18.49 5.34
N ASN A 72 38.94 18.48 6.68
CA ASN A 72 37.85 17.96 7.52
C ASN A 72 36.48 18.33 6.93
N GLU A 73 35.83 17.43 6.26
CA GLU A 73 34.41 17.55 5.91
C GLU A 73 33.62 16.78 6.95
N GLU A 74 32.83 17.53 7.70
CA GLU A 74 31.67 17.03 8.43
C GLU A 74 30.73 16.41 7.40
N LYS A 75 30.87 15.08 7.17
CA LYS A 75 29.97 14.30 6.33
C LYS A 75 28.60 14.31 6.99
N THR A 76 27.69 15.12 6.49
CA THR A 76 26.27 14.79 6.53
C THR A 76 26.12 13.43 5.89
N SER A 77 25.98 12.40 6.71
CA SER A 77 25.73 11.04 6.25
C SER A 77 24.31 11.02 5.71
N GLU A 78 24.16 11.31 4.42
CA GLU A 78 22.98 10.86 3.68
C GLU A 78 22.91 9.34 3.86
N ASN A 79 21.73 8.87 4.29
CA ASN A 79 21.50 7.47 4.61
C ASN A 79 21.38 6.69 3.27
N ILE A 80 22.54 6.34 2.69
CA ILE A 80 22.60 5.58 1.41
C ILE A 80 22.03 4.18 1.69
N ILE A 81 20.86 3.90 1.09
CA ILE A 81 20.22 2.60 1.17
C ILE A 81 21.05 1.58 0.40
N SER A 82 21.50 0.52 1.07
CA SER A 82 22.26 -0.54 0.42
C SER A 82 21.38 -1.38 -0.53
N ASP A 83 21.96 -1.96 -1.58
CA ASP A 83 21.24 -2.86 -2.50
C ASP A 83 20.60 -4.04 -1.74
N ARG A 84 21.27 -4.54 -0.70
CA ARG A 84 20.75 -5.62 0.14
C ARG A 84 19.51 -5.19 0.93
N GLU A 85 19.54 -4.00 1.51
CA GLU A 85 18.39 -3.44 2.23
C GLU A 85 17.18 -3.25 1.31
N ARG A 86 17.44 -2.75 0.10
CA ARG A 86 16.41 -2.56 -0.93
C ARG A 86 15.80 -3.89 -1.37
N GLU A 87 16.60 -4.93 -1.59
CA GLU A 87 16.13 -6.27 -1.93
C GLU A 87 15.21 -6.85 -0.85
N LEU A 88 15.62 -6.76 0.41
CA LEU A 88 14.82 -7.22 1.55
C LEU A 88 13.51 -6.43 1.67
N TYR A 89 13.59 -5.10 1.51
CA TYR A 89 12.41 -4.24 1.51
C TYR A 89 11.42 -4.63 0.41
N ASN A 90 11.86 -4.77 -0.84
CA ASN A 90 11.02 -5.16 -1.96
C ASN A 90 10.35 -6.53 -1.71
N SER A 91 11.08 -7.45 -1.09
CA SER A 91 10.53 -8.76 -0.70
C SER A 91 9.43 -8.63 0.36
N ALA A 92 9.63 -7.77 1.38
CA ALA A 92 8.63 -7.50 2.42
C ALA A 92 7.40 -6.78 1.83
N TYR A 93 7.64 -5.79 0.98
CA TYR A 93 6.63 -5.02 0.26
C TYR A 93 5.73 -5.94 -0.59
N THR A 94 6.31 -6.75 -1.46
CA THR A 94 5.56 -7.70 -2.30
C THR A 94 4.72 -8.67 -1.44
N THR A 95 5.28 -9.13 -0.31
CA THR A 95 4.58 -10.02 0.61
C THR A 95 3.40 -9.31 1.28
N PHE A 96 3.56 -8.04 1.68
CA PHE A 96 2.48 -7.23 2.22
C PHE A 96 1.32 -7.07 1.21
N PHE A 97 1.62 -6.67 -0.03
CA PHE A 97 0.61 -6.48 -1.07
C PHE A 97 -0.03 -7.78 -1.58
N SER A 98 0.57 -8.93 -1.31
CA SER A 98 -0.09 -10.23 -1.52
C SER A 98 -1.11 -10.59 -0.44
N GLY A 99 -1.27 -9.75 0.60
CA GLY A 99 -2.15 -9.98 1.74
C GLY A 99 -1.55 -10.87 2.84
N ASP A 100 -0.31 -11.33 2.70
CA ASP A 100 0.40 -12.08 3.74
C ASP A 100 1.07 -11.13 4.74
N TYR A 101 0.24 -10.49 5.57
CA TYR A 101 0.71 -9.52 6.56
C TYR A 101 1.64 -10.15 7.60
N ALA A 102 1.38 -11.39 8.01
CA ALA A 102 2.24 -12.11 8.95
C ALA A 102 3.62 -12.39 8.33
N GLY A 103 3.67 -12.82 7.08
CA GLY A 103 4.90 -13.00 6.32
C GLY A 103 5.65 -11.68 6.13
N ALA A 104 4.94 -10.57 5.86
CA ALA A 104 5.53 -9.25 5.75
C ALA A 104 6.16 -8.77 7.07
N VAL A 105 5.55 -9.07 8.22
CA VAL A 105 6.13 -8.81 9.55
C VAL A 105 7.46 -9.55 9.73
N ILE A 106 7.50 -10.86 9.38
CA ILE A 106 8.73 -11.67 9.49
C ILE A 106 9.85 -11.08 8.61
N LYS A 107 9.53 -10.68 7.38
CA LYS A 107 10.50 -10.04 6.49
C LYS A 107 10.95 -8.66 7.00
N GLY A 108 10.02 -7.89 7.58
CA GLY A 108 10.35 -6.64 8.26
C GLY A 108 11.29 -6.84 9.45
N ASP A 109 11.12 -7.94 10.22
CA ASP A 109 12.04 -8.30 11.30
C ASP A 109 13.46 -8.60 10.78
N GLU A 110 13.59 -9.23 9.61
CA GLU A 110 14.89 -9.45 8.96
C GLU A 110 15.57 -8.12 8.61
N ILE A 111 14.80 -7.17 8.02
CA ILE A 111 15.33 -5.85 7.65
C ILE A 111 15.85 -5.12 8.89
N VAL A 112 15.02 -4.94 9.92
CA VAL A 112 15.42 -4.14 11.09
C VAL A 112 16.49 -4.81 11.95
N LYS A 113 16.66 -6.14 11.82
CA LYS A 113 17.75 -6.88 12.45
C LYS A 113 19.08 -6.65 11.73
N GLU A 114 19.08 -6.68 10.39
CA GLU A 114 20.28 -6.50 9.57
C GLU A 114 20.63 -4.99 9.46
N PHE A 115 19.60 -4.14 9.39
CA PHE A 115 19.70 -2.68 9.25
C PHE A 115 18.91 -1.97 10.37
N PRO A 116 19.48 -1.79 11.57
CA PRO A 116 18.76 -1.21 12.72
C PRO A 116 18.30 0.25 12.54
N GLU A 117 18.86 0.97 11.58
CA GLU A 117 18.45 2.34 11.23
C GLU A 117 17.64 2.41 9.92
N SER A 118 17.11 1.29 9.43
CA SER A 118 16.25 1.25 8.26
C SER A 118 14.88 1.85 8.57
N TYR A 119 14.66 3.10 8.18
CA TYR A 119 13.33 3.72 8.28
C TYR A 119 12.28 2.98 7.44
N MET A 120 12.66 2.46 6.26
CA MET A 120 11.78 1.66 5.39
C MET A 120 11.42 0.33 6.05
N GLY A 121 12.40 -0.35 6.66
CA GLY A 121 12.18 -1.61 7.36
C GLY A 121 11.20 -1.47 8.52
N TYR A 122 11.36 -0.44 9.34
CA TYR A 122 10.40 -0.15 10.40
C TYR A 122 9.01 0.20 9.83
N ASN A 123 8.95 1.00 8.77
CA ASN A 123 7.67 1.39 8.18
C ASN A 123 6.89 0.20 7.63
N ILE A 124 7.53 -0.66 6.80
CA ILE A 124 6.84 -1.83 6.22
C ILE A 124 6.43 -2.84 7.30
N ARG A 125 7.27 -3.07 8.32
CA ARG A 125 6.91 -3.92 9.45
C ARG A 125 5.76 -3.34 10.25
N GLY A 126 5.77 -2.04 10.46
CA GLY A 126 4.73 -1.32 11.20
C GLY A 126 3.37 -1.41 10.56
N ILE A 127 3.27 -1.09 9.25
CA ILE A 127 2.00 -1.20 8.55
C ILE A 127 1.54 -2.66 8.45
N ALA A 128 2.44 -3.62 8.25
CA ALA A 128 2.12 -5.04 8.24
C ALA A 128 1.57 -5.51 9.59
N LYS A 129 2.14 -5.07 10.72
CA LYS A 129 1.62 -5.34 12.07
C LYS A 129 0.21 -4.77 12.25
N ALA A 130 -0.01 -3.54 11.78
CA ALA A 130 -1.31 -2.89 11.86
C ALA A 130 -2.39 -3.68 11.10
N TYR A 131 -2.11 -4.09 9.86
CA TYR A 131 -3.01 -4.93 9.06
C TYR A 131 -3.19 -6.34 9.66
N ASN A 132 -2.19 -6.85 10.37
CA ASN A 132 -2.27 -8.12 11.11
C ASN A 132 -2.99 -7.99 12.47
N GLY A 133 -3.66 -6.87 12.75
CA GLY A 133 -4.49 -6.64 13.93
C GLY A 133 -3.75 -6.06 15.14
N ASN A 134 -2.49 -5.69 15.02
CA ASN A 134 -1.68 -5.16 16.13
C ASN A 134 -1.39 -3.66 15.94
N PHE A 135 -2.37 -2.83 16.31
CA PHE A 135 -2.28 -1.36 16.21
C PHE A 135 -1.06 -0.79 16.97
N ASN A 136 -0.89 -1.17 18.24
CA ASN A 136 0.09 -0.53 19.09
C ASN A 136 1.54 -0.79 18.63
N ASP A 137 1.86 -2.04 18.32
CA ASP A 137 3.20 -2.39 17.85
C ASP A 137 3.44 -1.89 16.41
N GLY A 138 2.39 -1.85 15.58
CA GLY A 138 2.44 -1.26 14.25
C GLY A 138 2.75 0.23 14.31
N MET A 139 2.02 0.96 15.14
CA MET A 139 2.24 2.39 15.36
C MET A 139 3.62 2.69 15.94
N SER A 140 4.09 1.87 16.88
CA SER A 140 5.44 2.01 17.46
C SER A 140 6.54 1.89 16.41
N ASP A 141 6.42 0.94 15.48
CA ASP A 141 7.39 0.78 14.38
C ASP A 141 7.33 1.97 13.41
N ILE A 142 6.13 2.44 13.04
CA ILE A 142 5.97 3.62 12.18
C ILE A 142 6.56 4.86 12.85
N ASP A 143 6.36 5.03 14.17
CA ASP A 143 6.95 6.12 14.94
C ASP A 143 8.49 6.02 14.96
N LYS A 144 9.05 4.82 15.09
CA LYS A 144 10.50 4.61 14.98
C LYS A 144 10.99 4.98 13.58
N SER A 145 10.28 4.58 12.51
CA SER A 145 10.60 4.99 11.15
C SER A 145 10.67 6.49 11.00
N LEU A 146 9.65 7.22 11.46
CA LEU A 146 9.57 8.67 11.40
C LEU A 146 10.55 9.37 12.36
N SER A 147 11.03 8.71 13.41
CA SER A 147 12.11 9.23 14.25
C SER A 147 13.47 9.19 13.55
N ILE A 148 13.67 8.23 12.64
CA ILE A 148 14.88 8.09 11.82
C ILE A 148 14.83 9.06 10.63
N LYS A 149 13.67 9.10 9.92
CA LYS A 149 13.45 9.99 8.79
C LYS A 149 12.13 10.74 8.94
N PRO A 150 12.14 11.94 9.55
CA PRO A 150 10.92 12.72 9.84
C PRO A 150 10.13 13.18 8.61
N ASP A 151 10.80 13.36 7.47
CA ASP A 151 10.27 13.79 6.19
C ASP A 151 9.89 12.62 5.27
N TYR A 152 9.86 11.38 5.79
CA TYR A 152 9.45 10.23 5.00
C TYR A 152 7.95 10.25 4.73
N VAL A 153 7.57 10.68 3.51
CA VAL A 153 6.16 10.84 3.07
C VAL A 153 5.38 9.56 3.26
N TYR A 154 5.91 8.43 2.77
CA TYR A 154 5.25 7.13 2.87
C TYR A 154 5.12 6.65 4.32
N GLY A 155 6.03 7.02 5.20
CA GLY A 155 5.90 6.80 6.65
C GLY A 155 4.74 7.59 7.27
N ARG A 156 4.59 8.87 6.89
CA ARG A 156 3.45 9.70 7.34
C ARG A 156 2.12 9.18 6.77
N PHE A 157 2.10 8.78 5.51
CA PHE A 157 0.95 8.14 4.88
C PHE A 157 0.55 6.85 5.62
N ASN A 158 1.48 5.94 5.87
CA ASN A 158 1.19 4.69 6.57
C ASN A 158 0.75 4.91 8.02
N LYS A 159 1.22 5.98 8.68
CA LYS A 159 0.70 6.37 9.98
C LYS A 159 -0.76 6.80 9.91
N ALA A 160 -1.11 7.60 8.91
CA ALA A 160 -2.50 8.00 8.65
C ALA A 160 -3.37 6.77 8.35
N LEU A 161 -2.93 5.92 7.42
CA LEU A 161 -3.61 4.68 7.04
C LEU A 161 -3.81 3.74 8.24
N THR A 162 -2.82 3.65 9.15
CA THR A 162 -2.97 2.88 10.39
C THR A 162 -4.07 3.45 11.27
N TYR A 163 -4.16 4.76 11.45
CA TYR A 163 -5.28 5.39 12.18
C TYR A 163 -6.63 5.14 11.49
N GLU A 164 -6.67 5.24 10.16
CA GLU A 164 -7.88 5.00 9.37
C GLU A 164 -8.38 3.56 9.51
N LEU A 165 -7.48 2.58 9.41
CA LEU A 165 -7.78 1.14 9.57
C LEU A 165 -8.48 0.85 10.90
N TYR A 166 -8.15 1.61 11.94
CA TYR A 166 -8.75 1.49 13.28
C TYR A 166 -9.83 2.55 13.56
N ASN A 167 -10.41 3.15 12.51
CA ASN A 167 -11.49 4.13 12.56
C ASN A 167 -11.19 5.39 13.38
N GLN A 168 -9.92 5.74 13.55
CA GLN A 168 -9.46 6.97 14.20
C GLN A 168 -9.33 8.08 13.15
N PHE A 169 -10.44 8.42 12.48
CA PHE A 169 -10.45 9.25 11.27
C PHE A 169 -9.89 10.66 11.46
N ASP A 170 -10.06 11.28 12.61
CA ASP A 170 -9.53 12.63 12.85
C ASP A 170 -7.99 12.59 12.94
N ASN A 171 -7.43 11.57 13.60
CA ASN A 171 -5.99 11.34 13.63
C ASN A 171 -5.44 10.98 12.24
N ALA A 172 -6.18 10.18 11.45
CA ALA A 172 -5.82 9.85 10.09
C ALA A 172 -5.74 11.11 9.21
N LEU A 173 -6.78 11.96 9.23
CA LEU A 173 -6.79 13.24 8.49
C LEU A 173 -5.62 14.14 8.88
N GLU A 174 -5.29 14.23 10.19
CA GLU A 174 -4.12 14.99 10.64
C GLU A 174 -2.83 14.50 9.99
N TRP A 175 -2.60 13.17 9.97
CA TRP A 175 -1.38 12.61 9.43
C TRP A 175 -1.32 12.58 7.91
N TYR A 176 -2.46 12.41 7.23
CA TYR A 176 -2.55 12.61 5.78
C TYR A 176 -2.17 14.06 5.40
N ASN A 177 -2.69 15.05 6.11
CA ASN A 177 -2.31 16.44 5.86
C ASN A 177 -0.81 16.69 6.11
N LYS A 178 -0.22 16.09 7.16
CA LYS A 178 1.23 16.15 7.38
C LYS A 178 2.05 15.48 6.27
N ALA A 179 1.51 14.47 5.59
CA ALA A 179 2.16 13.90 4.42
C ALA A 179 2.13 14.88 3.24
N LEU A 180 0.98 15.54 3.00
CA LEU A 180 0.81 16.55 1.96
C LEU A 180 1.65 17.85 2.17
N GLU A 181 2.13 18.11 3.39
CA GLU A 181 3.08 19.21 3.64
C GLU A 181 4.42 18.99 2.92
N ILE A 182 4.72 17.74 2.52
CA ILE A 182 5.97 17.35 1.88
C ILE A 182 5.75 17.10 0.39
N GLU A 183 4.72 16.33 0.05
CA GLU A 183 4.51 15.85 -1.32
C GLU A 183 3.03 15.59 -1.60
N ASP A 184 2.61 15.90 -2.83
CA ASP A 184 1.28 15.61 -3.35
C ASP A 184 1.18 14.14 -3.78
N TYR A 185 1.12 13.23 -2.79
CA TYR A 185 1.01 11.80 -3.04
C TYR A 185 -0.44 11.39 -3.32
N VAL A 186 -0.69 10.71 -4.44
CA VAL A 186 -2.03 10.33 -4.94
C VAL A 186 -2.87 9.61 -3.89
N TRP A 187 -2.31 8.62 -3.22
CA TRP A 187 -3.02 7.83 -2.22
C TRP A 187 -3.32 8.59 -0.94
N THR A 188 -2.59 9.66 -0.66
CA THR A 188 -2.91 10.56 0.47
C THR A 188 -4.21 11.31 0.20
N TYR A 189 -4.38 11.87 -1.00
CA TYR A 189 -5.64 12.49 -1.39
C TYR A 189 -6.80 11.48 -1.43
N TYR A 190 -6.54 10.27 -1.93
CA TYR A 190 -7.53 9.20 -1.95
C TYR A 190 -7.97 8.80 -0.54
N GLY A 191 -7.05 8.62 0.41
CA GLY A 191 -7.37 8.29 1.80
C GLY A 191 -8.18 9.40 2.49
N ILE A 192 -7.86 10.67 2.25
CA ILE A 192 -8.69 11.79 2.75
C ILE A 192 -10.09 11.72 2.15
N ALA A 193 -10.21 11.48 0.83
CA ALA A 193 -11.50 11.36 0.16
C ALA A 193 -12.32 10.17 0.70
N SER A 194 -11.68 9.02 0.97
CA SER A 194 -12.27 7.83 1.58
C SER A 194 -12.91 8.16 2.94
N ILE A 195 -12.20 8.85 3.81
CA ILE A 195 -12.73 9.26 5.12
C ILE A 195 -13.95 10.16 4.99
N TYR A 196 -13.92 11.16 4.09
CA TYR A 196 -15.06 12.02 3.83
C TYR A 196 -16.22 11.26 3.17
N GLY A 197 -15.91 10.30 2.29
CA GLY A 197 -16.89 9.40 1.69
C GLY A 197 -17.65 8.59 2.73
N ARG A 198 -16.97 7.96 3.67
CA ARG A 198 -17.59 7.25 4.82
C ARG A 198 -18.45 8.17 5.68
N ARG A 199 -18.10 9.46 5.78
CA ARG A 199 -18.88 10.48 6.51
C ARG A 199 -20.09 11.01 5.71
N GLY A 200 -20.23 10.64 4.43
CA GLY A 200 -21.26 11.14 3.53
C GLY A 200 -21.06 12.60 3.11
N ASP A 201 -19.87 13.15 3.29
CA ASP A 201 -19.53 14.52 2.89
C ASP A 201 -19.16 14.54 1.40
N VAL A 202 -20.17 14.76 0.56
CA VAL A 202 -20.01 14.78 -0.90
C VAL A 202 -18.99 15.82 -1.35
N SER A 203 -19.04 17.02 -0.77
CA SER A 203 -18.19 18.15 -1.21
C SER A 203 -16.71 17.84 -1.02
N ASN A 204 -16.32 17.48 0.20
CA ASN A 204 -14.93 17.17 0.49
C ASN A 204 -14.48 15.88 -0.21
N THR A 205 -15.34 14.84 -0.30
CA THR A 205 -15.03 13.61 -1.04
C THR A 205 -14.64 13.93 -2.48
N VAL A 206 -15.47 14.68 -3.19
CA VAL A 206 -15.26 15.01 -4.61
C VAL A 206 -14.05 15.92 -4.78
N GLU A 207 -13.84 16.89 -3.88
CA GLU A 207 -12.68 17.78 -3.93
C GLU A 207 -11.37 16.98 -3.85
N TYR A 208 -11.23 16.12 -2.82
CA TYR A 208 -9.98 15.36 -2.63
C TYR A 208 -9.81 14.24 -3.64
N LEU A 209 -10.90 13.56 -4.00
CA LEU A 209 -10.84 12.52 -5.03
C LEU A 209 -10.47 13.11 -6.41
N LYS A 210 -10.92 14.36 -6.70
CA LYS A 210 -10.50 15.05 -7.92
C LYS A 210 -9.00 15.31 -7.92
N LYS A 211 -8.40 15.74 -6.82
CA LYS A 211 -6.94 15.93 -6.70
C LYS A 211 -6.19 14.62 -6.96
N ALA A 212 -6.68 13.50 -6.41
CA ALA A 212 -6.11 12.18 -6.69
C ALA A 212 -6.20 11.82 -8.17
N VAL A 213 -7.37 12.03 -8.81
CA VAL A 213 -7.61 11.76 -10.23
C VAL A 213 -6.76 12.66 -11.14
N ASP A 214 -6.54 13.91 -10.75
CA ASP A 214 -5.71 14.86 -11.52
C ASP A 214 -4.22 14.43 -11.51
N ILE A 215 -3.76 13.71 -10.47
CA ILE A 215 -2.42 13.11 -10.40
C ILE A 215 -2.39 11.78 -11.17
N ASP A 216 -3.33 10.87 -10.87
CA ASP A 216 -3.44 9.57 -11.53
C ASP A 216 -4.91 9.21 -11.77
N SER A 217 -5.29 9.11 -13.05
CA SER A 217 -6.66 8.80 -13.44
C SER A 217 -7.07 7.35 -13.13
N VAL A 218 -6.12 6.45 -12.88
CA VAL A 218 -6.37 5.04 -12.56
C VAL A 218 -7.18 4.90 -11.26
N VAL A 219 -7.02 5.82 -10.31
CA VAL A 219 -7.79 5.81 -9.05
C VAL A 219 -9.31 5.91 -9.24
N LYS A 220 -9.80 6.31 -10.42
CA LYS A 220 -11.24 6.28 -10.73
C LYS A 220 -11.81 4.87 -10.72
N GLU A 221 -11.06 3.89 -11.21
CA GLU A 221 -11.50 2.50 -11.25
C GLU A 221 -11.65 1.95 -9.82
N GLU A 222 -10.69 2.24 -8.96
CA GLU A 222 -10.77 1.90 -7.53
C GLU A 222 -11.98 2.57 -6.87
N ALA A 223 -12.14 3.87 -7.07
CA ALA A 223 -13.21 4.66 -6.45
C ALA A 223 -14.62 4.20 -6.87
N ARG A 224 -14.78 3.64 -8.08
CA ARG A 224 -16.08 3.16 -8.55
C ARG A 224 -16.64 2.02 -7.72
N THR A 225 -15.77 1.19 -7.16
CA THR A 225 -16.16 -0.02 -6.42
C THR A 225 -15.86 0.05 -4.94
N GLU A 226 -15.08 1.03 -4.49
CA GLU A 226 -14.67 1.18 -3.09
C GLU A 226 -15.89 1.45 -2.18
N PRO A 227 -16.17 0.60 -1.18
CA PRO A 227 -17.30 0.76 -0.28
C PRO A 227 -17.30 2.07 0.51
N ASP A 228 -16.15 2.68 0.71
CA ASP A 228 -16.02 3.94 1.44
C ASP A 228 -16.79 5.09 0.79
N PHE A 229 -17.05 4.98 -0.52
CA PHE A 229 -17.82 5.98 -1.27
C PHE A 229 -19.29 5.64 -1.42
N ASP A 230 -19.81 4.55 -0.83
CA ASP A 230 -21.20 4.12 -1.01
C ASP A 230 -22.22 5.20 -0.62
N SER A 231 -21.95 5.96 0.45
CA SER A 231 -22.83 7.03 0.93
C SER A 231 -22.87 8.24 -0.01
N VAL A 232 -21.87 8.44 -0.85
CA VAL A 232 -21.75 9.59 -1.77
C VAL A 232 -21.87 9.19 -3.24
N ARG A 233 -21.75 7.91 -3.59
CA ARG A 233 -21.69 7.36 -4.93
C ARG A 233 -22.84 7.80 -5.84
N ASN A 234 -24.05 7.99 -5.27
CA ASN A 234 -25.24 8.39 -6.00
C ASN A 234 -25.40 9.91 -6.14
N SER A 235 -24.51 10.72 -5.56
CA SER A 235 -24.53 12.17 -5.76
C SER A 235 -24.24 12.54 -7.22
N LYS A 236 -24.72 13.70 -7.63
CA LYS A 236 -24.48 14.20 -8.97
C LYS A 236 -22.99 14.44 -9.18
N GLU A 237 -22.35 15.08 -8.24
CA GLU A 237 -20.96 15.52 -8.26
C GLU A 237 -20.00 14.33 -8.36
N PHE A 238 -20.24 13.25 -7.57
CA PHE A 238 -19.44 12.04 -7.64
C PHE A 238 -19.57 11.36 -9.01
N ARG A 239 -20.80 11.24 -9.53
CA ARG A 239 -21.02 10.63 -10.85
C ARG A 239 -20.38 11.44 -11.99
N GLU A 240 -20.43 12.77 -11.92
CA GLU A 240 -19.77 13.64 -12.91
C GLU A 240 -18.25 13.50 -12.87
N LEU A 241 -17.65 13.32 -11.69
CA LEU A 241 -16.21 13.07 -11.57
C LEU A 241 -15.83 11.70 -12.12
N MET A 242 -16.64 10.68 -11.90
CA MET A 242 -16.35 9.30 -12.36
C MET A 242 -16.54 9.13 -13.89
N GLY A 243 -17.34 9.94 -14.53
CA GLY A 243 -17.56 9.95 -16.01
C GLY A 243 -18.60 8.96 -16.43
#